data_a02e27412189f5ae7ed6808c9ccb7ce3
#
_entry.id   a02e27412189f5ae7ed6808c9ccb7ce3
#
_cell.length_a   1.000
_cell.length_b   1.000
_cell.length_c   1.000
_cell.angle_alpha   90.00
_cell.angle_beta   90.00
_cell.angle_gamma   90.00
#
_symmetry.space_group_name_H-M   'P 1'
#
loop_
_entity.id
_entity.type
_entity.pdbx_description
1 polymer ?
#
loop_
_entity_poly.entity_id
_entity_poly.type
_entity_poly.pdbx_seq_one_letter_code
_entity_poly.pdbx_strand_id
1 'polypeptide(L)'
;ILIVEDDETITSSVEKRLTCWGYETKCVQDFSKVLDTFLAFSPELVLLDISLPFFDGFYWCREIRNLSKVPILFLSSAADNMNIVMAMNLGADDFVAKPFEFSVLTAKIQAILRRTYDFSTESNLIACGDAILNLRDASFSYQGTRLELTKNDFRILQTLMEHSGKTISRDELMTALWENDSY
;
A
#
# COMPACT_ATOMS: atom_id res chain seq x y z
N ILE A 1 7.30 -3.48 4.60
CA ILE A 1 7.57 -4.28 3.39
C ILE A 1 8.51 -5.41 3.77
N LEU A 2 8.14 -6.67 3.46
CA LEU A 2 9.04 -7.83 3.61
C LEU A 2 9.86 -8.01 2.32
N ILE A 3 11.16 -8.18 2.46
CA ILE A 3 12.10 -8.41 1.34
C ILE A 3 12.62 -9.84 1.43
N VAL A 4 12.33 -10.64 0.41
CA VAL A 4 12.75 -12.03 0.25
C VAL A 4 13.62 -12.13 -0.99
N GLU A 5 14.91 -11.90 -0.82
CA GLU A 5 15.93 -11.77 -1.86
C GLU A 5 17.25 -12.27 -1.29
N ASP A 6 17.94 -13.18 -1.96
CA ASP A 6 19.20 -13.80 -1.49
C ASP A 6 20.46 -13.05 -1.94
N ASP A 7 20.37 -12.19 -2.94
CA ASP A 7 21.47 -11.29 -3.32
C ASP A 7 21.58 -10.15 -2.32
N GLU A 8 22.62 -10.17 -1.47
CA GLU A 8 22.88 -9.16 -0.44
C GLU A 8 23.03 -7.74 -1.02
N THR A 9 23.55 -7.61 -2.24
CA THR A 9 23.73 -6.31 -2.90
C THR A 9 22.38 -5.70 -3.27
N ILE A 10 21.49 -6.52 -3.82
CA ILE A 10 20.13 -6.11 -4.18
C ILE A 10 19.35 -5.82 -2.90
N THR A 11 19.37 -6.74 -1.93
CA THR A 11 18.67 -6.60 -0.64
C THR A 11 19.06 -5.31 0.07
N SER A 12 20.35 -5.04 0.27
CA SER A 12 20.83 -3.84 0.95
C SER A 12 20.45 -2.55 0.21
N SER A 13 20.52 -2.58 -1.13
CA SER A 13 20.17 -1.42 -1.95
C SER A 13 18.68 -1.11 -1.92
N VAL A 14 17.85 -2.14 -1.99
CA VAL A 14 16.37 -2.04 -1.90
C VAL A 14 15.96 -1.58 -0.51
N GLU A 15 16.47 -2.22 0.54
CA GLU A 15 16.18 -1.86 1.94
C GLU A 15 16.50 -0.39 2.22
N LYS A 16 17.73 0.04 1.90
CA LYS A 16 18.16 1.42 2.09
C LYS A 16 17.25 2.42 1.38
N ARG A 17 16.87 2.12 0.14
CA ARG A 17 16.03 3.00 -0.66
C ARG A 17 14.61 3.09 -0.09
N LEU A 18 14.02 1.96 0.26
CA LEU A 18 12.67 1.91 0.81
C LEU A 18 12.61 2.59 2.19
N THR A 19 13.62 2.39 3.04
CA THR A 19 13.72 3.09 4.34
C THR A 19 13.83 4.60 4.16
N CYS A 20 14.63 5.10 3.19
CA CYS A 20 14.68 6.53 2.86
C CYS A 20 13.32 7.10 2.39
N TRP A 21 12.43 6.26 1.90
CA TRP A 21 11.08 6.64 1.48
C TRP A 21 10.03 6.48 2.59
N GLY A 22 10.48 6.17 3.80
CA GLY A 22 9.62 6.05 5.00
C GLY A 22 8.93 4.70 5.16
N TYR A 23 9.32 3.68 4.38
CA TYR A 23 8.80 2.33 4.56
C TYR A 23 9.57 1.60 5.65
N GLU A 24 8.84 0.93 6.54
CA GLU A 24 9.42 -0.08 7.41
C GLU A 24 9.71 -1.34 6.61
N THR A 25 10.95 -1.85 6.71
CA THR A 25 11.41 -3.00 5.94
C THR A 25 11.92 -4.11 6.84
N LYS A 26 11.75 -5.34 6.38
CA LYS A 26 12.33 -6.53 7.00
C LYS A 26 12.90 -7.43 5.91
N CYS A 27 14.18 -7.77 6.01
CA CYS A 27 14.82 -8.71 5.11
C CYS A 27 14.81 -10.12 5.72
N VAL A 28 14.48 -11.13 4.90
CA VAL A 28 14.55 -12.53 5.30
C VAL A 28 16.00 -12.97 5.32
N GLN A 29 16.43 -13.62 6.41
CA GLN A 29 17.79 -14.16 6.59
C GLN A 29 17.82 -15.69 6.44
N ASP A 30 16.75 -16.37 6.83
CA ASP A 30 16.61 -17.83 6.73
C ASP A 30 15.56 -18.17 5.68
N PHE A 31 16.00 -18.50 4.48
CA PHE A 31 15.13 -18.83 3.35
C PHE A 31 14.43 -20.19 3.48
N SER A 32 14.74 -20.96 4.51
CA SER A 32 13.97 -22.16 4.85
C SER A 32 12.73 -21.84 5.68
N LYS A 33 12.63 -20.61 6.25
CA LYS A 33 11.60 -20.15 7.21
C LYS A 33 10.97 -18.81 6.84
N VAL A 34 10.74 -18.58 5.56
CA VAL A 34 10.14 -17.31 5.08
C VAL A 34 8.81 -17.02 5.75
N LEU A 35 7.96 -18.05 5.94
CA LEU A 35 6.66 -17.87 6.59
C LEU A 35 6.77 -17.44 8.06
N ASP A 36 7.76 -17.92 8.80
CA ASP A 36 7.95 -17.52 10.19
C ASP A 36 8.23 -16.01 10.28
N THR A 37 9.10 -15.51 9.38
CA THR A 37 9.39 -14.07 9.28
C THR A 37 8.16 -13.29 8.81
N PHE A 38 7.41 -13.81 7.83
CA PHE A 38 6.19 -13.22 7.32
C PHE A 38 5.13 -13.05 8.41
N LEU A 39 4.87 -14.09 9.19
CA LEU A 39 3.88 -14.06 10.26
C LEU A 39 4.31 -13.13 11.41
N ALA A 40 5.58 -13.13 11.77
CA ALA A 40 6.10 -12.29 12.85
C ALA A 40 6.10 -10.80 12.49
N PHE A 41 6.40 -10.46 11.23
CA PHE A 41 6.48 -9.07 10.76
C PHE A 41 5.15 -8.51 10.28
N SER A 42 4.22 -9.36 9.83
CA SER A 42 2.90 -8.97 9.29
C SER A 42 3.00 -7.86 8.23
N PRO A 43 3.70 -8.09 7.12
CA PRO A 43 3.96 -7.05 6.12
C PRO A 43 2.70 -6.63 5.36
N GLU A 44 2.68 -5.39 4.88
CA GLU A 44 1.67 -4.86 3.96
C GLU A 44 2.03 -5.09 2.48
N LEU A 45 3.25 -5.52 2.18
CA LEU A 45 3.70 -5.90 0.84
C LEU A 45 4.91 -6.83 0.96
N VAL A 46 4.97 -7.81 0.07
CA VAL A 46 6.13 -8.73 -0.05
C VAL A 46 6.81 -8.48 -1.39
N LEU A 47 8.12 -8.19 -1.34
CA LEU A 47 9.02 -8.27 -2.49
C LEU A 47 9.62 -9.68 -2.48
N LEU A 48 9.44 -10.43 -3.54
CA LEU A 48 9.77 -11.85 -3.58
C LEU A 48 10.60 -12.18 -4.81
N ASP A 49 11.85 -12.61 -4.61
CA ASP A 49 12.63 -13.16 -5.71
C ASP A 49 12.10 -14.53 -6.12
N ILE A 50 12.18 -14.83 -7.41
CA ILE A 50 11.86 -16.16 -7.95
C ILE A 50 12.96 -17.16 -7.59
N SER A 51 14.23 -16.75 -7.73
CA SER A 51 15.40 -17.64 -7.64
C SER A 51 15.97 -17.65 -6.22
N LEU A 52 15.29 -18.30 -5.30
CA LEU A 52 15.70 -18.39 -3.91
C LEU A 52 16.32 -19.76 -3.57
N PRO A 53 17.20 -19.84 -2.56
CA PRO A 53 17.71 -21.12 -2.07
C PRO A 53 16.61 -21.91 -1.35
N PHE A 54 16.73 -23.25 -1.36
CA PHE A 54 15.81 -24.24 -0.80
C PHE A 54 14.48 -24.36 -1.53
N PHE A 55 13.63 -23.34 -1.51
CA PHE A 55 12.35 -23.27 -2.20
C PHE A 55 12.29 -21.99 -3.03
N ASP A 56 11.81 -22.09 -4.24
CA ASP A 56 11.67 -20.95 -5.14
C ASP A 56 10.59 -19.94 -4.68
N GLY A 57 10.58 -18.77 -5.29
CA GLY A 57 9.60 -17.74 -4.96
C GLY A 57 8.16 -18.16 -5.30
N PHE A 58 7.96 -19.05 -6.26
CA PHE A 58 6.61 -19.56 -6.58
C PHE A 58 6.03 -20.43 -5.45
N TYR A 59 6.89 -21.25 -4.84
CA TYR A 59 6.50 -22.01 -3.65
C TYR A 59 6.08 -21.05 -2.53
N TRP A 60 6.89 -20.05 -2.20
CA TRP A 60 6.58 -19.11 -1.13
C TRP A 60 5.36 -18.24 -1.45
N CYS A 61 5.16 -17.83 -2.70
CA CYS A 61 3.96 -17.12 -3.12
C CYS A 61 2.71 -17.93 -2.80
N ARG A 62 2.67 -19.22 -3.16
CA ARG A 62 1.55 -20.10 -2.88
C ARG A 62 1.33 -20.26 -1.37
N GLU A 63 2.38 -20.47 -0.60
CA GLU A 63 2.26 -20.66 0.86
C GLU A 63 1.75 -19.38 1.54
N ILE A 64 2.22 -18.19 1.12
CA ILE A 64 1.70 -16.91 1.61
C ILE A 64 0.23 -16.73 1.21
N ARG A 65 -0.14 -17.07 -0.03
CA ARG A 65 -1.53 -16.96 -0.52
C ARG A 65 -2.52 -17.86 0.22
N ASN A 66 -2.06 -18.99 0.75
CA ASN A 66 -2.90 -19.85 1.61
C ASN A 66 -3.26 -19.16 2.94
N LEU A 67 -2.47 -18.17 3.38
CA LEU A 67 -2.62 -17.49 4.67
C LEU A 67 -3.13 -16.05 4.55
N SER A 68 -2.80 -15.35 3.45
CA SER A 68 -3.01 -13.91 3.34
C SER A 68 -3.25 -13.45 1.91
N LYS A 69 -3.97 -12.32 1.81
CA LYS A 69 -4.16 -11.56 0.56
C LYS A 69 -3.18 -10.39 0.43
N VAL A 70 -2.13 -10.35 1.26
CA VAL A 70 -1.09 -9.32 1.17
C VAL A 70 -0.53 -9.23 -0.26
N PRO A 71 -0.34 -8.05 -0.84
CA PRO A 71 0.19 -7.95 -2.20
C PRO A 71 1.63 -8.49 -2.28
N ILE A 72 1.90 -9.20 -3.38
CA ILE A 72 3.21 -9.79 -3.69
C ILE A 72 3.70 -9.22 -5.01
N LEU A 73 4.87 -8.57 -4.98
CA LEU A 73 5.60 -8.09 -6.14
C LEU A 73 6.83 -8.97 -6.36
N PHE A 74 6.84 -9.69 -7.49
CA PHE A 74 8.00 -10.51 -7.83
C PHE A 74 9.17 -9.68 -8.35
N LEU A 75 10.37 -10.06 -7.93
CA LEU A 75 11.63 -9.66 -8.54
C LEU A 75 12.14 -10.85 -9.37
N SER A 76 12.44 -10.65 -10.65
CA SER A 76 12.80 -11.75 -11.54
C SER A 76 14.04 -11.42 -12.37
N SER A 77 15.04 -12.29 -12.34
CA SER A 77 16.24 -12.20 -13.18
C SER A 77 16.01 -12.63 -14.64
N ALA A 78 14.87 -13.27 -14.92
CA ALA A 78 14.55 -13.73 -16.26
C ALA A 78 13.35 -12.96 -16.81
N ALA A 79 13.56 -12.25 -17.91
CA ALA A 79 12.49 -11.77 -18.79
C ALA A 79 11.83 -12.94 -19.56
N ASP A 80 11.76 -14.12 -18.93
CA ASP A 80 11.09 -15.28 -19.49
C ASP A 80 9.58 -15.07 -19.30
N ASN A 81 8.89 -14.88 -20.40
CA ASN A 81 7.44 -14.71 -20.43
C ASN A 81 6.70 -15.82 -19.67
N MET A 82 7.30 -17.02 -19.62
CA MET A 82 6.73 -18.16 -18.90
C MET A 82 6.71 -17.93 -17.37
N ASN A 83 7.78 -17.38 -16.82
CA ASN A 83 7.87 -17.06 -15.39
C ASN A 83 6.88 -15.95 -14.99
N ILE A 84 6.68 -14.95 -15.84
CA ILE A 84 5.70 -13.88 -15.63
C ILE A 84 4.29 -14.47 -15.59
N VAL A 85 3.93 -15.28 -16.58
CA VAL A 85 2.60 -15.93 -16.64
C VAL A 85 2.39 -16.83 -15.42
N MET A 86 3.41 -17.56 -15.00
CA MET A 86 3.34 -18.44 -13.83
C MET A 86 3.15 -17.64 -12.54
N ALA A 87 3.90 -16.56 -12.37
CA ALA A 87 3.75 -15.66 -11.21
C ALA A 87 2.33 -15.10 -11.09
N MET A 88 1.77 -14.60 -12.20
CA MET A 88 0.43 -14.03 -12.22
C MET A 88 -0.65 -15.10 -11.93
N ASN A 89 -0.51 -16.30 -12.47
CA ASN A 89 -1.42 -17.42 -12.21
C ASN A 89 -1.40 -17.88 -10.75
N LEU A 90 -0.28 -17.73 -10.06
CA LEU A 90 -0.12 -18.04 -8.64
C LEU A 90 -0.61 -16.92 -7.71
N GLY A 91 -1.10 -15.82 -8.28
CA GLY A 91 -1.69 -14.73 -7.52
C GLY A 91 -0.71 -13.60 -7.16
N ALA A 92 0.35 -13.42 -7.95
CA ALA A 92 1.18 -12.22 -7.87
C ALA A 92 0.37 -10.98 -8.29
N ASP A 93 0.66 -9.84 -7.69
CA ASP A 93 0.01 -8.56 -8.03
C ASP A 93 0.74 -7.83 -9.15
N ASP A 94 2.06 -8.02 -9.26
CA ASP A 94 2.89 -7.50 -10.33
C ASP A 94 4.30 -8.14 -10.29
N PHE A 95 5.17 -7.76 -11.22
CA PHE A 95 6.57 -8.20 -11.28
C PHE A 95 7.49 -7.07 -11.72
N VAL A 96 8.79 -7.20 -11.39
CA VAL A 96 9.88 -6.31 -11.83
C VAL A 96 11.03 -7.17 -12.33
N ALA A 97 11.46 -6.93 -13.57
CA ALA A 97 12.61 -7.65 -14.15
C ALA A 97 13.93 -7.07 -13.63
N LYS A 98 14.86 -7.93 -13.25
CA LYS A 98 16.26 -7.59 -12.92
C LYS A 98 17.12 -7.55 -14.22
N PRO A 99 18.01 -6.54 -14.38
CA PRO A 99 18.23 -5.40 -13.50
C PRO A 99 17.11 -4.36 -13.64
N PHE A 100 16.75 -3.70 -12.54
CA PHE A 100 15.69 -2.72 -12.53
C PHE A 100 16.15 -1.34 -12.07
N GLU A 101 15.47 -0.33 -12.57
CA GLU A 101 15.56 1.04 -12.04
C GLU A 101 14.73 1.17 -10.75
N PHE A 102 15.33 1.76 -9.70
CA PHE A 102 14.62 1.95 -8.42
C PHE A 102 13.36 2.81 -8.55
N SER A 103 13.34 3.74 -9.49
CA SER A 103 12.15 4.54 -9.83
C SER A 103 10.97 3.68 -10.27
N VAL A 104 11.24 2.66 -11.08
CA VAL A 104 10.22 1.70 -11.56
C VAL A 104 9.73 0.83 -10.41
N LEU A 105 10.66 0.26 -9.61
CA LEU A 105 10.30 -0.54 -8.45
C LEU A 105 9.40 0.24 -7.50
N THR A 106 9.79 1.47 -7.16
CA THR A 106 9.03 2.31 -6.22
C THR A 106 7.67 2.72 -6.77
N ALA A 107 7.59 3.07 -8.05
CA ALA A 107 6.31 3.40 -8.69
C ALA A 107 5.33 2.20 -8.64
N LYS A 108 5.81 0.98 -8.86
CA LYS A 108 5.01 -0.24 -8.76
C LYS A 108 4.56 -0.51 -7.31
N ILE A 109 5.46 -0.40 -6.34
CA ILE A 109 5.14 -0.53 -4.91
C ILE A 109 4.02 0.45 -4.53
N GLN A 110 4.17 1.72 -4.85
CA GLN A 110 3.15 2.74 -4.57
C GLN A 110 1.82 2.44 -5.24
N ALA A 111 1.84 2.01 -6.51
CA ALA A 111 0.63 1.66 -7.23
C ALA A 111 -0.10 0.46 -6.62
N ILE A 112 0.65 -0.54 -6.17
CA ILE A 112 0.10 -1.73 -5.52
C ILE A 112 -0.49 -1.37 -4.15
N LEU A 113 0.27 -0.69 -3.28
CA LEU A 113 -0.19 -0.29 -1.95
C LEU A 113 -1.44 0.60 -2.04
N ARG A 114 -1.43 1.59 -2.93
CA ARG A 114 -2.60 2.43 -3.19
C ARG A 114 -3.81 1.59 -3.60
N ARG A 115 -3.65 0.66 -4.55
CA ARG A 115 -4.73 -0.19 -5.04
C ARG A 115 -5.26 -1.13 -3.96
N THR A 116 -4.38 -1.67 -3.13
CA THR A 116 -4.73 -2.66 -2.10
C THR A 116 -5.33 -2.01 -0.87
N TYR A 117 -4.78 -0.90 -0.41
CA TYR A 117 -5.12 -0.30 0.88
C TYR A 117 -5.89 1.01 0.76
N ASP A 118 -5.59 1.88 -0.23
CA ASP A 118 -6.30 3.14 -0.40
C ASP A 118 -7.66 2.96 -1.10
N PHE A 119 -7.79 1.97 -2.00
CA PHE A 119 -9.08 1.65 -2.61
C PHE A 119 -9.96 0.70 -1.79
N SER A 120 -9.40 -0.06 -0.86
CA SER A 120 -10.18 -0.90 0.06
C SER A 120 -10.76 -0.14 1.23
N THR A 121 -10.32 1.08 1.47
CA THR A 121 -11.00 2.00 2.37
C THR A 121 -12.14 2.69 1.62
N GLU A 122 -13.35 2.17 1.74
CA GLU A 122 -14.60 2.93 1.56
C GLU A 122 -14.58 4.24 2.38
N SER A 123 -13.53 4.46 3.20
CA SER A 123 -13.36 5.56 4.11
C SER A 123 -12.79 6.86 3.51
N ASN A 124 -12.35 6.87 2.25
CA ASN A 124 -11.89 8.12 1.61
C ASN A 124 -13.02 8.95 1.00
N LEU A 125 -14.22 8.44 1.03
CA LEU A 125 -15.44 9.14 0.59
C LEU A 125 -16.44 9.16 1.73
N ILE A 126 -16.83 10.35 2.16
CA ILE A 126 -17.95 10.51 3.07
C ILE A 126 -19.15 10.93 2.22
N ALA A 127 -20.17 10.09 2.20
CA ALA A 127 -21.40 10.37 1.46
C ALA A 127 -22.55 10.75 2.42
N CYS A 128 -23.28 11.81 2.09
CA CYS A 128 -24.46 12.25 2.81
C CYS A 128 -25.53 12.68 1.81
N GLY A 129 -26.47 11.80 1.52
CA GLY A 129 -27.41 11.99 0.41
C GLY A 129 -26.67 12.06 -0.93
N ASP A 130 -26.91 13.12 -1.70
CA ASP A 130 -26.25 13.38 -2.98
C ASP A 130 -24.88 14.09 -2.85
N ALA A 131 -24.47 14.39 -1.62
CA ALA A 131 -23.19 15.04 -1.31
C ALA A 131 -22.11 14.00 -1.06
N ILE A 132 -20.97 14.15 -1.71
CA ILE A 132 -19.80 13.29 -1.55
C ILE A 132 -18.56 14.16 -1.27
N LEU A 133 -17.92 13.94 -0.14
CA LEU A 133 -16.64 14.52 0.22
C LEU A 133 -15.53 13.51 -0.01
N ASN A 134 -14.56 13.85 -0.85
CA ASN A 134 -13.37 13.04 -1.06
C ASN A 134 -12.25 13.52 -0.15
N LEU A 135 -11.88 12.69 0.83
CA LEU A 135 -10.87 13.01 1.84
C LEU A 135 -9.45 13.03 1.28
N ARG A 136 -9.24 12.42 0.12
CA ARG A 136 -7.92 12.27 -0.49
C ARG A 136 -7.46 13.53 -1.25
N ASP A 137 -8.37 14.12 -2.01
CA ASP A 137 -8.08 15.29 -2.86
C ASP A 137 -8.77 16.56 -2.39
N ALA A 138 -9.38 16.51 -1.19
CA ALA A 138 -10.14 17.61 -0.59
C ALA A 138 -11.21 18.19 -1.53
N SER A 139 -11.82 17.35 -2.36
CA SER A 139 -12.89 17.78 -3.26
C SER A 139 -14.26 17.40 -2.71
N PHE A 140 -15.23 18.23 -3.02
CA PHE A 140 -16.62 18.03 -2.70
C PHE A 140 -17.45 17.95 -3.98
N SER A 141 -18.34 16.98 -4.08
CA SER A 141 -19.25 16.86 -5.19
C SER A 141 -20.71 16.80 -4.71
N TYR A 142 -21.56 17.53 -5.40
CA TYR A 142 -23.00 17.55 -5.16
C TYR A 142 -23.74 17.63 -6.50
N GLN A 143 -24.65 16.70 -6.75
CA GLN A 143 -25.46 16.60 -7.97
C GLN A 143 -24.62 16.74 -9.27
N GLY A 144 -23.46 16.08 -9.30
CA GLY A 144 -22.57 16.07 -10.47
C GLY A 144 -21.66 17.31 -10.62
N THR A 145 -21.82 18.31 -9.77
CA THR A 145 -20.90 19.47 -9.71
C THR A 145 -19.79 19.20 -8.70
N ARG A 146 -18.54 19.35 -9.13
CA ARG A 146 -17.35 19.19 -8.28
C ARG A 146 -16.78 20.55 -7.93
N LEU A 147 -16.41 20.72 -6.66
CA LEU A 147 -15.77 21.91 -6.11
C LEU A 147 -14.48 21.50 -5.40
N GLU A 148 -13.43 22.27 -5.59
CA GLU A 148 -12.22 22.19 -4.78
C GLU A 148 -12.42 23.02 -3.53
N LEU A 149 -12.11 22.43 -2.37
CA LEU A 149 -12.30 23.08 -1.08
C LEU A 149 -11.02 23.73 -0.57
N THR A 150 -11.17 24.82 0.14
CA THR A 150 -10.07 25.31 0.98
C THR A 150 -9.83 24.36 2.15
N LYS A 151 -8.66 24.41 2.79
CA LYS A 151 -8.32 23.58 3.96
C LYS A 151 -9.39 23.70 5.06
N ASN A 152 -9.90 24.88 5.31
CA ASN A 152 -10.90 25.13 6.34
C ASN A 152 -12.30 24.61 5.93
N ASP A 153 -12.71 24.83 4.69
CA ASP A 153 -13.98 24.33 4.17
C ASP A 153 -14.02 22.80 4.21
N PHE A 154 -12.88 22.17 3.83
CA PHE A 154 -12.75 20.72 3.89
C PHE A 154 -12.93 20.19 5.31
N ARG A 155 -12.23 20.76 6.32
CA ARG A 155 -12.34 20.33 7.70
C ARG A 155 -13.73 20.50 8.27
N ILE A 156 -14.39 21.62 7.98
CA ILE A 156 -15.77 21.88 8.42
C ILE A 156 -16.69 20.81 7.81
N LEU A 157 -16.64 20.61 6.51
CA LEU A 157 -17.48 19.63 5.81
C LEU A 157 -17.21 18.21 6.28
N GLN A 158 -15.95 17.83 6.46
CA GLN A 158 -15.59 16.53 7.01
C GLN A 158 -16.25 16.31 8.38
N THR A 159 -16.06 17.23 9.32
CA THR A 159 -16.62 17.13 10.67
C THR A 159 -18.15 17.04 10.64
N LEU A 160 -18.81 17.86 9.81
CA LEU A 160 -20.27 17.84 9.70
C LEU A 160 -20.80 16.54 9.07
N MET A 161 -20.14 16.03 8.03
CA MET A 161 -20.57 14.83 7.32
C MET A 161 -20.29 13.55 8.12
N GLU A 162 -19.19 13.47 8.87
CA GLU A 162 -18.89 12.37 9.80
C GLU A 162 -19.90 12.25 10.92
N HIS A 163 -20.52 13.37 11.33
CA HIS A 163 -21.54 13.43 12.35
C HIS A 163 -22.94 13.63 11.77
N SER A 164 -23.16 13.18 10.54
CA SER A 164 -24.47 13.30 9.87
C SER A 164 -25.60 12.75 10.75
N GLY A 165 -26.69 13.54 10.88
CA GLY A 165 -27.82 13.19 11.74
C GLY A 165 -27.66 13.57 13.22
N LYS A 166 -26.53 14.20 13.61
CA LYS A 166 -26.31 14.72 14.97
C LYS A 166 -26.12 16.23 14.93
N THR A 167 -26.50 16.90 16.01
CA THR A 167 -26.21 18.34 16.19
C THR A 167 -24.78 18.49 16.71
N ILE A 168 -23.95 19.28 16.03
CA ILE A 168 -22.62 19.66 16.48
C ILE A 168 -22.66 21.09 16.97
N SER A 169 -22.10 21.35 18.13
CA SER A 169 -21.99 22.70 18.70
C SER A 169 -20.89 23.50 17.94
N ARG A 170 -21.00 24.84 18.05
CA ARG A 170 -19.97 25.70 17.48
C ARG A 170 -18.60 25.47 18.11
N ASP A 171 -18.55 25.16 19.40
CA ASP A 171 -17.30 24.93 20.12
C ASP A 171 -16.62 23.63 19.67
N GLU A 172 -17.39 22.57 19.44
CA GLU A 172 -16.87 21.31 18.85
C GLU A 172 -16.30 21.52 17.44
N LEU A 173 -16.99 22.31 16.60
CA LEU A 173 -16.46 22.65 15.27
C LEU A 173 -15.18 23.48 15.36
N MET A 174 -15.13 24.44 16.27
CA MET A 174 -13.93 25.25 16.47
C MET A 174 -12.76 24.41 16.97
N THR A 175 -12.99 23.48 17.90
CA THR A 175 -11.98 22.54 18.38
C THR A 175 -11.42 21.68 17.24
N ALA A 176 -12.29 21.09 16.40
CA ALA A 176 -11.87 20.30 15.24
C ALA A 176 -11.05 21.11 14.22
N LEU A 177 -11.27 22.42 14.11
CA LEU A 177 -10.51 23.30 13.22
C LEU A 177 -9.12 23.66 13.75
N TRP A 178 -8.95 23.80 15.07
CA TRP A 178 -7.74 24.40 15.67
C TRP A 178 -6.82 23.40 16.38
N GLU A 179 -7.29 22.21 16.81
CA GLU A 179 -6.46 21.23 17.53
C GLU A 179 -5.33 20.61 16.69
N ASN A 180 -5.35 20.73 15.37
CA ASN A 180 -4.33 20.17 14.48
C ASN A 180 -3.35 21.21 13.88
N ASP A 181 -3.37 22.47 14.33
CA ASP A 181 -2.42 23.50 13.87
C ASP A 181 -1.22 23.70 14.82
N SER A 182 -1.01 22.78 15.79
CA SER A 182 0.17 22.78 16.67
C SER A 182 1.21 21.77 16.16
N TYR A 183 1.88 22.12 15.05
CA TYR A 183 3.27 21.71 14.72
C TYR A 183 3.80 22.60 13.61
#